data_6ca9ffbf4fc4f498149d355ee5278559
#
_entry.id   6ca9ffbf4fc4f498149d355ee5278559
#
_cell.length_a   1.000
_cell.length_b   1.000
_cell.length_c   1.000
_cell.angle_alpha   90.00
_cell.angle_beta   90.00
_cell.angle_gamma   90.00
#
_symmetry.space_group_name_H-M   'P 1'
#
loop_
_entity.id
_entity.type
_entity.pdbx_description
1 polymer ?
#
loop_
_entity_poly.entity_id
_entity_poly.type
_entity_poly.pdbx_seq_one_letter_code
_entity_poly.pdbx_strand_id
1 'polypeptide(L)'
;MHAHHQLVVHLNRGLQNSGLSGADYEILAVLSGHDGDRMPAHDLCNTLDWEKSRVSHQVRRMQKDGLIGREPNPDDARSTMVCLLPAGRAAIETAAPEHVADVRRNFIDLLTPAELDMFAALNERILHHLAKDDGSTAEGERT
;
A
#
# COMPACT_ATOMS: atom_id res chain seq x y z
N MET A 1 5.29 18.21 8.89
CA MET A 1 3.97 17.81 8.36
C MET A 1 3.75 18.29 6.93
N HIS A 2 4.08 19.56 6.64
CA HIS A 2 3.87 20.14 5.30
C HIS A 2 4.70 19.45 4.21
N ALA A 3 5.98 19.16 4.46
CA ALA A 3 6.87 18.50 3.51
C ALA A 3 6.39 17.09 3.11
N HIS A 4 5.92 16.30 4.08
CA HIS A 4 5.36 14.98 3.80
C HIS A 4 4.15 15.07 2.87
N HIS A 5 3.22 15.98 3.15
CA HIS A 5 2.03 16.19 2.32
C HIS A 5 2.42 16.59 0.88
N GLN A 6 3.34 17.53 0.74
CA GLN A 6 3.82 18.00 -0.57
C GLN A 6 4.50 16.88 -1.37
N LEU A 7 5.31 16.05 -0.69
CA LEU A 7 5.95 14.90 -1.33
C LEU A 7 4.93 13.91 -1.86
N VAL A 8 3.93 13.52 -1.04
CA VAL A 8 2.87 12.60 -1.46
C VAL A 8 2.07 13.15 -2.64
N VAL A 9 1.71 14.42 -2.61
CA VAL A 9 1.00 15.09 -3.72
C VAL A 9 1.84 15.06 -5.00
N HIS A 10 3.13 15.34 -4.90
CA HIS A 10 4.04 15.32 -6.04
C HIS A 10 4.15 13.92 -6.66
N LEU A 11 4.38 12.90 -5.84
CA LEU A 11 4.49 11.51 -6.29
C LEU A 11 3.18 11.01 -6.93
N ASN A 12 2.04 11.37 -6.36
CA ASN A 12 0.74 11.00 -6.93
C ASN A 12 0.49 11.65 -8.29
N ARG A 13 0.95 12.88 -8.50
CA ARG A 13 0.89 13.52 -9.83
C ARG A 13 1.71 12.77 -10.86
N GLY A 14 2.88 12.29 -10.50
CA GLY A 14 3.71 11.46 -11.38
C GLY A 14 3.01 10.17 -11.80
N LEU A 15 2.32 9.51 -10.87
CA LEU A 15 1.55 8.30 -11.14
C LEU A 15 0.35 8.54 -12.06
N GLN A 16 -0.27 9.71 -12.00
CA GLN A 16 -1.39 10.07 -12.88
C GLN A 16 -0.99 10.04 -14.37
N ASN A 17 0.26 10.30 -14.70
CA ASN A 17 0.77 10.18 -16.07
C ASN A 17 0.70 8.75 -16.59
N SER A 18 0.69 7.76 -15.71
CA SER A 18 0.50 6.34 -16.04
C SER A 18 -0.95 5.89 -15.86
N GLY A 19 -1.88 6.80 -15.58
CA GLY A 19 -3.30 6.52 -15.40
C GLY A 19 -3.65 5.89 -14.05
N LEU A 20 -2.72 5.88 -13.09
CA LEU A 20 -2.90 5.31 -11.75
C LEU A 20 -3.00 6.39 -10.68
N SER A 21 -3.88 6.18 -9.69
CA SER A 21 -3.81 6.91 -8.43
C SER A 21 -2.73 6.33 -7.53
N GLY A 22 -2.35 7.06 -6.47
CA GLY A 22 -1.45 6.52 -5.45
C GLY A 22 -2.01 5.27 -4.78
N ALA A 23 -3.32 5.25 -4.53
CA ALA A 23 -4.01 4.10 -3.95
C ALA A 23 -4.02 2.88 -4.89
N ASP A 24 -4.23 3.08 -6.19
CA ASP A 24 -4.10 2.02 -7.21
C ASP A 24 -2.69 1.42 -7.18
N TYR A 25 -1.69 2.28 -7.21
CA TYR A 25 -0.29 1.86 -7.21
C TYR A 25 0.06 1.03 -5.97
N GLU A 26 -0.34 1.46 -4.77
CA GLU A 26 -0.06 0.73 -3.53
C GLU A 26 -0.63 -0.67 -3.55
N ILE A 27 -1.87 -0.86 -3.99
CA ILE A 27 -2.49 -2.18 -4.09
C ILE A 27 -1.79 -3.05 -5.14
N LEU A 28 -1.53 -2.50 -6.32
CA LEU A 28 -0.84 -3.24 -7.38
C LEU A 28 0.58 -3.66 -6.97
N ALA A 29 1.31 -2.78 -6.28
CA ALA A 29 2.65 -3.08 -5.80
C ALA A 29 2.66 -4.22 -4.78
N VAL A 30 1.73 -4.19 -3.82
CA VAL A 30 1.60 -5.25 -2.82
C VAL A 30 1.27 -6.58 -3.48
N LEU A 31 0.28 -6.63 -4.37
CA LEU A 31 -0.11 -7.86 -5.05
C LEU A 31 1.00 -8.41 -5.95
N SER A 32 1.68 -7.54 -6.70
CA SER A 32 2.76 -7.96 -7.60
C SER A 32 4.00 -8.51 -6.87
N GLY A 33 4.19 -8.13 -5.63
CA GLY A 33 5.28 -8.63 -4.78
C GLY A 33 4.91 -9.87 -3.97
N HIS A 34 3.66 -10.32 -4.03
CA HIS A 34 3.18 -11.49 -3.28
C HIS A 34 3.13 -12.74 -4.16
N ASP A 35 3.37 -13.90 -3.55
CA ASP A 35 3.34 -15.19 -4.24
C ASP A 35 2.00 -15.44 -4.93
N GLY A 36 2.06 -15.76 -6.22
CA GLY A 36 0.87 -16.02 -7.04
C GLY A 36 0.05 -14.78 -7.37
N ASP A 37 0.58 -13.58 -7.14
CA ASP A 37 -0.06 -12.30 -7.45
C ASP A 37 -1.44 -12.12 -6.80
N ARG A 38 -1.65 -12.72 -5.64
CA ARG A 38 -2.93 -12.64 -4.92
C ARG A 38 -2.75 -12.76 -3.42
N MET A 39 -3.69 -12.21 -2.67
CA MET A 39 -3.74 -12.37 -1.22
C MET A 39 -5.18 -12.20 -0.71
N PRO A 40 -5.48 -12.74 0.48
CA PRO A 40 -6.76 -12.50 1.14
C PRO A 40 -6.99 -11.00 1.39
N ALA A 41 -8.22 -10.54 1.27
CA ALA A 41 -8.55 -9.13 1.43
C ALA A 41 -8.15 -8.57 2.81
N HIS A 42 -8.27 -9.37 3.88
CA HIS A 42 -7.87 -8.93 5.22
C HIS A 42 -6.33 -8.79 5.35
N ASP A 43 -5.55 -9.61 4.66
CA ASP A 43 -4.10 -9.48 4.62
C ASP A 43 -3.68 -8.21 3.87
N LEU A 44 -4.41 -7.87 2.82
CA LEU A 44 -4.22 -6.62 2.10
C LEU A 44 -4.48 -5.40 3.00
N CYS A 45 -5.54 -5.43 3.81
CA CYS A 45 -5.81 -4.39 4.81
C CYS A 45 -4.66 -4.23 5.80
N ASN A 46 -4.15 -5.34 6.32
CA ASN A 46 -3.06 -5.34 7.30
C ASN A 46 -1.74 -4.84 6.68
N THR A 47 -1.42 -5.29 5.47
CA THR A 47 -0.19 -4.89 4.77
C THR A 47 -0.19 -3.40 4.45
N LEU A 48 -1.32 -2.84 4.03
CA LEU A 48 -1.46 -1.42 3.71
C LEU A 48 -1.72 -0.53 4.93
N ASP A 49 -2.08 -1.13 6.06
CA ASP A 49 -2.57 -0.40 7.24
C ASP A 49 -3.78 0.49 6.90
N TRP A 50 -4.69 -0.06 6.11
CA TRP A 50 -5.93 0.59 5.72
C TRP A 50 -7.13 -0.07 6.37
N GLU A 51 -8.15 0.72 6.67
CA GLU A 51 -9.42 0.20 7.14
C GLU A 51 -10.12 -0.65 6.06
N LYS A 52 -10.87 -1.64 6.50
CA LYS A 52 -11.60 -2.58 5.64
C LYS A 52 -12.49 -1.88 4.62
N SER A 53 -13.20 -0.83 5.02
CA SER A 53 -14.07 -0.04 4.14
C SER A 53 -13.30 0.64 3.02
N ARG A 54 -12.12 1.18 3.32
CA ARG A 54 -11.23 1.82 2.34
C ARG A 54 -10.73 0.81 1.31
N VAL A 55 -10.25 -0.34 1.77
CA VAL A 55 -9.79 -1.42 0.88
C VAL A 55 -10.92 -1.91 -0.01
N SER A 56 -12.09 -2.20 0.58
CA SER A 56 -13.27 -2.67 -0.18
C SER A 56 -13.69 -1.70 -1.26
N HIS A 57 -13.70 -0.41 -0.96
CA HIS A 57 -14.05 0.65 -1.92
C HIS A 57 -13.02 0.72 -3.06
N GLN A 58 -11.74 0.73 -2.73
CA GLN A 58 -10.66 0.81 -3.71
C GLN A 58 -10.60 -0.43 -4.59
N VAL A 59 -10.73 -1.62 -4.01
CA VAL A 59 -10.76 -2.89 -4.75
C VAL A 59 -11.93 -2.93 -5.73
N ARG A 60 -13.11 -2.46 -5.32
CA ARG A 60 -14.27 -2.39 -6.21
C ARG A 60 -14.03 -1.50 -7.42
N ARG A 61 -13.41 -0.33 -7.22
CA ARG A 61 -13.05 0.58 -8.30
C ARG A 61 -12.05 -0.05 -9.26
N MET A 62 -10.99 -0.65 -8.73
CA MET A 62 -9.94 -1.28 -9.54
C MET A 62 -10.43 -2.52 -10.27
N GLN A 63 -11.38 -3.26 -9.69
CA GLN A 63 -12.04 -4.37 -10.33
C GLN A 63 -12.88 -3.90 -11.54
N LYS A 64 -13.57 -2.80 -11.40
CA LYS A 64 -14.33 -2.16 -12.49
C LYS A 64 -13.39 -1.72 -13.62
N ASP A 65 -12.22 -1.23 -13.29
CA ASP A 65 -11.20 -0.82 -14.26
C ASP A 65 -10.43 -2.01 -14.87
N GLY A 66 -10.68 -3.23 -14.42
CA GLY A 66 -10.07 -4.45 -14.95
C GLY A 66 -8.63 -4.71 -14.51
N LEU A 67 -8.15 -4.02 -13.48
CA LEU A 67 -6.78 -4.15 -12.97
C LEU A 67 -6.61 -5.34 -12.02
N ILE A 68 -7.63 -5.63 -11.25
CA ILE A 68 -7.67 -6.72 -10.25
C ILE A 68 -8.99 -7.47 -10.35
N GLY A 69 -9.01 -8.68 -9.80
CA GLY A 69 -10.19 -9.52 -9.70
C GLY A 69 -10.38 -10.00 -8.27
N ARG A 70 -11.52 -10.64 -8.03
CA ARG A 70 -11.85 -11.32 -6.78
C ARG A 70 -12.13 -12.77 -7.04
N GLU A 71 -11.65 -13.63 -6.15
CA GLU A 71 -11.91 -15.06 -6.15
C GLU A 71 -12.32 -15.50 -4.75
N PRO A 72 -13.08 -16.62 -4.63
CA PRO A 72 -13.28 -17.23 -3.32
C PRO A 72 -11.94 -17.66 -2.73
N ASN A 73 -11.76 -17.48 -1.41
CA ASN A 73 -10.60 -18.00 -0.70
C ASN A 73 -10.81 -19.51 -0.47
N PRO A 74 -9.94 -20.39 -1.02
CA PRO A 74 -10.09 -21.84 -0.84
C PRO A 74 -9.93 -22.30 0.60
N ASP A 75 -9.23 -21.52 1.43
CA ASP A 75 -8.94 -21.84 2.83
C ASP A 75 -9.98 -21.24 3.81
N ASP A 76 -10.73 -20.25 3.37
CA ASP A 76 -11.75 -19.57 4.20
C ASP A 76 -12.90 -19.03 3.34
N ALA A 77 -14.05 -19.70 3.39
CA ALA A 77 -15.25 -19.31 2.64
C ALA A 77 -15.83 -17.93 3.02
N ARG A 78 -15.38 -17.34 4.13
CA ARG A 78 -15.82 -16.02 4.62
C ARG A 78 -15.04 -14.87 4.04
N SER A 79 -13.89 -15.15 3.44
CA SER A 79 -13.01 -14.13 2.85
C SER A 79 -12.91 -14.29 1.35
N THR A 80 -12.47 -13.22 0.68
CA THR A 80 -12.17 -13.22 -0.75
C THR A 80 -10.68 -13.04 -0.96
N MET A 81 -10.17 -13.65 -2.04
CA MET A 81 -8.85 -13.37 -2.57
C MET A 81 -8.92 -12.18 -3.51
N VAL A 82 -7.99 -11.26 -3.39
CA VAL A 82 -7.78 -10.17 -4.34
C VAL A 82 -6.63 -10.58 -5.26
N CYS A 83 -6.87 -10.59 -6.55
CA CYS A 83 -5.95 -11.13 -7.54
C CYS A 83 -5.52 -10.06 -8.54
N LEU A 84 -4.24 -10.00 -8.85
CA LEU A 84 -3.71 -9.15 -9.91
C LEU A 84 -4.10 -9.73 -11.27
N LEU A 85 -4.73 -8.92 -12.10
CA LEU A 85 -5.05 -9.31 -13.49
C LEU A 85 -3.91 -8.90 -14.43
N PRO A 86 -3.85 -9.45 -15.66
CA PRO A 86 -2.81 -9.09 -16.62
C PRO A 86 -2.71 -7.59 -16.91
N ALA A 87 -3.84 -6.89 -16.98
CA ALA A 87 -3.85 -5.44 -17.15
C ALA A 87 -3.27 -4.69 -15.95
N GLY A 88 -3.51 -5.18 -14.73
CA GLY A 88 -2.91 -4.64 -13.51
C GLY A 88 -1.40 -4.85 -13.47
N ARG A 89 -0.93 -6.03 -13.87
CA ARG A 89 0.50 -6.32 -13.98
C ARG A 89 1.18 -5.41 -14.99
N ALA A 90 0.61 -5.26 -16.17
CA ALA A 90 1.13 -4.33 -17.19
C ALA A 90 1.19 -2.89 -16.68
N ALA A 91 0.17 -2.46 -15.96
CA ALA A 91 0.10 -1.11 -15.38
C ALA A 91 1.21 -0.86 -14.35
N ILE A 92 1.43 -1.80 -13.40
CA ILE A 92 2.47 -1.64 -12.38
C ILE A 92 3.87 -1.75 -12.98
N GLU A 93 4.10 -2.64 -13.92
CA GLU A 93 5.39 -2.78 -14.60
C GLU A 93 5.76 -1.52 -15.41
N THR A 94 4.78 -0.84 -15.98
CA THR A 94 4.97 0.41 -16.69
C THR A 94 5.22 1.58 -15.73
N ALA A 95 4.46 1.67 -14.63
CA ALA A 95 4.51 2.79 -13.70
C ALA A 95 5.68 2.71 -12.72
N ALA A 96 6.09 1.52 -12.30
CA ALA A 96 7.07 1.33 -11.22
C ALA A 96 8.44 1.97 -11.49
N PRO A 97 9.08 1.82 -12.66
CA PRO A 97 10.40 2.40 -12.89
C PRO A 97 10.43 3.93 -12.73
N GLU A 98 9.44 4.62 -13.26
CA GLU A 98 9.34 6.07 -13.16
C GLU A 98 8.97 6.51 -11.74
N HIS A 99 8.07 5.81 -11.08
CA HIS A 99 7.69 6.09 -9.71
C HIS A 99 8.89 5.91 -8.75
N VAL A 100 9.64 4.84 -8.88
CA VAL A 100 10.87 4.61 -8.09
C VAL A 100 11.90 5.70 -8.35
N ALA A 101 12.09 6.11 -9.60
CA ALA A 101 12.98 7.21 -9.94
C ALA A 101 12.52 8.54 -9.32
N ASP A 102 11.23 8.78 -9.28
CA ASP A 102 10.64 9.97 -8.63
C ASP A 102 10.87 9.97 -7.12
N VAL A 103 10.65 8.84 -6.45
CA VAL A 103 10.90 8.69 -5.01
C VAL A 103 12.39 8.90 -4.71
N ARG A 104 13.28 8.32 -5.50
CA ARG A 104 14.71 8.53 -5.33
C ARG A 104 15.08 9.99 -5.47
N ARG A 105 14.68 10.61 -6.55
CA ARG A 105 15.05 12.00 -6.90
C ARG A 105 14.51 13.01 -5.87
N ASN A 106 13.32 12.80 -5.36
CA ASN A 106 12.63 13.76 -4.48
C ASN A 106 12.71 13.43 -2.99
N PHE A 107 13.27 12.30 -2.62
CA PHE A 107 13.42 11.90 -1.22
C PHE A 107 14.75 11.22 -0.94
N ILE A 108 15.00 10.04 -1.49
CA ILE A 108 16.15 9.20 -1.13
C ILE A 108 17.48 9.92 -1.40
N ASP A 109 17.64 10.50 -2.58
CA ASP A 109 18.90 11.13 -3.01
C ASP A 109 19.17 12.47 -2.31
N LEU A 110 18.19 13.02 -1.59
CA LEU A 110 18.35 14.22 -0.77
C LEU A 110 18.99 13.93 0.58
N LEU A 111 19.04 12.67 0.99
CA LEU A 111 19.49 12.24 2.30
C LEU A 111 20.80 11.46 2.20
N THR A 112 21.68 11.65 3.18
CA THR A 112 22.87 10.80 3.34
C THR A 112 22.43 9.40 3.82
N PRO A 113 23.26 8.35 3.64
CA PRO A 113 22.96 7.02 4.18
C PRO A 113 22.69 7.01 5.68
N ALA A 114 23.43 7.80 6.46
CA ALA A 114 23.22 7.92 7.89
C ALA A 114 21.87 8.58 8.25
N GLU A 115 21.46 9.58 7.48
CA GLU A 115 20.15 10.22 7.64
C GLU A 115 18.99 9.28 7.29
N LEU A 116 19.15 8.47 6.23
CA LEU A 116 18.18 7.43 5.86
C LEU A 116 18.03 6.38 6.96
N ASP A 117 19.14 5.89 7.52
CA ASP A 117 19.13 4.92 8.62
C ASP A 117 18.45 5.51 9.87
N MET A 118 18.75 6.76 10.19
CA MET A 118 18.11 7.45 11.30
C MET A 118 16.62 7.66 11.06
N PHE A 119 16.22 8.04 9.86
CA PHE A 119 14.81 8.22 9.49
C PHE A 119 14.04 6.91 9.64
N ALA A 120 14.60 5.80 9.14
CA ALA A 120 14.02 4.47 9.27
C ALA A 120 13.86 4.08 10.75
N ALA A 121 14.91 4.23 11.56
CA ALA A 121 14.90 3.90 12.98
C ALA A 121 13.87 4.73 13.77
N LEU A 122 13.72 6.01 13.45
CA LEU A 122 12.72 6.88 14.09
C LEU A 122 11.28 6.45 13.74
N ASN A 123 11.03 6.13 12.48
CA ASN A 123 9.72 5.65 12.03
C ASN A 123 9.35 4.32 12.70
N GLU A 124 10.26 3.36 12.73
CA GLU A 124 10.06 2.08 13.41
C GLU A 124 9.73 2.26 14.89
N ARG A 125 10.42 3.17 15.57
CA ARG A 125 10.18 3.47 17.00
C ARG A 125 8.78 4.05 17.21
N ILE A 126 8.34 4.96 16.34
CA ILE A 126 7.00 5.56 16.40
C ILE A 126 5.94 4.49 16.17
N LEU A 127 6.08 3.69 15.11
CA LEU A 127 5.13 2.62 14.79
C LEU A 127 5.03 1.59 15.92
N HIS A 128 6.16 1.21 16.50
CA HIS A 128 6.18 0.28 17.63
C HIS A 128 5.49 0.84 18.89
N HIS A 129 5.64 2.13 19.15
CA HIS A 129 4.95 2.81 20.26
C HIS A 129 3.43 2.82 20.05
N LEU A 130 2.98 3.23 18.86
CA LEU A 130 1.56 3.29 18.53
C LEU A 130 0.88 1.92 18.58
N ALA A 131 1.55 0.87 18.09
CA ALA A 131 1.01 -0.49 18.14
C ALA A 131 0.81 -1.02 19.57
N LYS A 132 1.63 -0.58 20.53
CA LYS A 132 1.46 -0.94 21.94
C LYS A 132 0.27 -0.23 22.58
N ASP A 133 0.05 1.03 22.23
CA ASP A 133 -1.07 1.81 22.77
C ASP A 133 -2.42 1.28 22.26
N ASP A 134 -2.52 0.90 21.00
CA ASP A 134 -3.71 0.27 20.43
C ASP A 134 -4.03 -1.08 21.09
N GLY A 135 -3.03 -1.88 21.43
CA GLY A 135 -3.18 -3.15 22.16
C GLY A 135 -3.65 -2.96 23.61
N SER A 136 -3.28 -1.87 24.25
CA SER A 136 -3.68 -1.56 25.64
C SER A 136 -5.13 -1.09 25.75
N THR A 137 -5.67 -0.49 24.71
CA THR A 137 -7.06 -0.01 24.70
C THR A 137 -8.07 -1.17 24.53
N ALA A 138 -7.66 -2.25 23.89
CA ALA A 138 -8.51 -3.42 23.67
C ALA A 138 -8.69 -4.31 24.92
N GLU A 139 -7.78 -4.23 25.89
CA GLU A 139 -7.88 -4.97 27.15
C GLU A 139 -8.69 -4.23 28.24
N GLY A 140 -8.92 -2.94 28.09
CA GLY A 140 -9.66 -2.11 29.08
C GLY A 140 -11.18 -2.18 28.98
N GLU A 141 -11.75 -2.72 27.91
CA GLU A 141 -13.20 -2.77 27.69
C GLU A 141 -13.87 -4.12 28.06
N ARG A 142 -13.14 -5.04 28.70
CA ARG A 142 -13.67 -6.34 29.14
C ARG A 142 -13.71 -6.50 30.67
N THR A 143 -14.16 -5.49 31.37
CA THR A 143 -14.50 -5.63 32.80
C THR A 143 -15.86 -5.02 33.09
#